data_b7b38e9d47bbb683a150d96ec2959d09
#
_entry.id   b7b38e9d47bbb683a150d96ec2959d09
#
_cell.length_a   1.000
_cell.length_b   1.000
_cell.length_c   1.000
_cell.angle_alpha   90.00
_cell.angle_beta   90.00
_cell.angle_gamma   90.00
#
_symmetry.space_group_name_H-M   'P 1'
#
loop_
_entity.id
_entity.type
_entity.pdbx_description
1 polymer ?
#
loop_
_entity_poly.entity_id
_entity_poly.type
_entity_poly.pdbx_seq_one_letter_code
_entity_poly.pdbx_strand_id
1 'polypeptide(L)'
;SSPSLTAQVGGMYLPSVGGVADPNALYVVWGGGNDVRTGDPAVLTNSVPNIVNIISALAAAGATNFLVPNLPNIGLTPEAQAGGPAVVAGATFLSVTFNGQLIAATAGLRSSLGVNIIDLDVYAFLNTTIANAGALGITNTTGRCYSGTTGIGGPGTVCANPNEYVFWDGIHPTAAAHALLGNYASSAIPVPAAAWLFVSGIAALGALRRKAA
;
A
#
# COMPACT_ATOMS: atom_id res chain seq x y z
N SER A 1 -21.35 0.32 -1.27
CA SER A 1 -20.02 -0.33 -1.47
C SER A 1 -19.14 0.58 -2.33
N SER A 2 -17.86 0.65 -2.01
CA SER A 2 -16.87 1.35 -2.85
C SER A 2 -16.78 0.65 -4.22
N PRO A 3 -16.53 1.40 -5.32
CA PRO A 3 -16.33 0.80 -6.63
C PRO A 3 -15.08 -0.09 -6.65
N SER A 4 -15.10 -1.16 -7.46
CA SER A 4 -13.91 -2.00 -7.66
C SER A 4 -12.77 -1.18 -8.30
N LEU A 5 -11.51 -1.64 -8.17
CA LEU A 5 -10.37 -0.99 -8.83
C LEU A 5 -10.56 -0.85 -10.34
N THR A 6 -11.12 -1.88 -10.98
CA THR A 6 -11.45 -1.84 -12.42
C THR A 6 -12.44 -0.71 -12.73
N ALA A 7 -13.47 -0.55 -11.91
CA ALA A 7 -14.43 0.53 -12.07
C ALA A 7 -13.82 1.91 -11.78
N GLN A 8 -12.93 2.00 -10.80
CA GLN A 8 -12.22 3.26 -10.50
C GLN A 8 -11.36 3.70 -11.68
N VAL A 9 -10.61 2.80 -12.31
CA VAL A 9 -9.74 3.15 -13.44
C VAL A 9 -10.52 3.31 -14.73
N GLY A 10 -11.26 2.30 -15.16
CA GLY A 10 -11.95 2.30 -16.45
C GLY A 10 -13.22 3.13 -16.49
N GLY A 11 -13.96 3.19 -15.37
CA GLY A 11 -15.23 3.91 -15.29
C GLY A 11 -15.14 5.35 -14.76
N MET A 12 -14.06 5.69 -14.06
CA MET A 12 -13.94 7.01 -13.40
C MET A 12 -12.68 7.76 -13.85
N TYR A 13 -11.49 7.22 -13.59
CA TYR A 13 -10.25 7.95 -13.83
C TYR A 13 -9.99 8.19 -15.31
N LEU A 14 -9.91 7.16 -16.15
CA LEU A 14 -9.62 7.33 -17.58
C LEU A 14 -10.61 8.24 -18.29
N PRO A 15 -11.94 8.13 -18.06
CA PRO A 15 -12.88 9.12 -18.62
C PRO A 15 -12.63 10.55 -18.13
N SER A 16 -12.26 10.75 -16.87
CA SER A 16 -12.02 12.08 -16.31
C SER A 16 -10.81 12.81 -16.90
N VAL A 17 -9.84 12.06 -17.42
CA VAL A 17 -8.62 12.61 -18.06
C VAL A 17 -8.65 12.47 -19.59
N GLY A 18 -9.83 12.25 -20.18
CA GLY A 18 -10.00 12.12 -21.64
C GLY A 18 -9.28 10.89 -22.23
N GLY A 19 -9.07 9.85 -21.45
CA GLY A 19 -8.41 8.62 -21.87
C GLY A 19 -6.87 8.70 -21.93
N VAL A 20 -6.25 9.81 -21.51
CA VAL A 20 -4.80 10.04 -21.56
C VAL A 20 -4.25 10.19 -20.15
N ALA A 21 -3.40 9.26 -19.73
CA ALA A 21 -2.73 9.28 -18.43
C ALA A 21 -1.46 10.17 -18.51
N ASP A 22 -1.18 10.93 -17.43
CA ASP A 22 0.05 11.72 -17.35
C ASP A 22 1.28 10.80 -17.22
N PRO A 23 2.23 10.81 -18.16
CA PRO A 23 3.43 9.97 -18.10
C PRO A 23 4.38 10.32 -16.96
N ASN A 24 4.26 11.52 -16.37
CA ASN A 24 5.10 11.97 -15.26
C ASN A 24 4.49 11.68 -13.88
N ALA A 25 3.23 11.26 -13.82
CA ALA A 25 2.58 10.90 -12.57
C ALA A 25 3.04 9.53 -12.05
N LEU A 26 2.99 9.36 -10.73
CA LEU A 26 3.12 8.05 -10.08
C LEU A 26 1.72 7.47 -9.83
N TYR A 27 1.47 6.31 -10.42
CA TYR A 27 0.20 5.59 -10.28
C TYR A 27 0.32 4.54 -9.18
N VAL A 28 -0.42 4.71 -8.09
CA VAL A 28 -0.47 3.72 -7.01
C VAL A 28 -1.62 2.75 -7.28
N VAL A 29 -1.28 1.47 -7.53
CA VAL A 29 -2.27 0.42 -7.76
C VAL A 29 -2.19 -0.58 -6.61
N TRP A 30 -3.14 -0.49 -5.68
CA TRP A 30 -3.19 -1.31 -4.48
C TRP A 30 -4.57 -1.92 -4.27
N GLY A 31 -4.66 -3.24 -4.24
CA GLY A 31 -5.91 -3.98 -4.06
C GLY A 31 -5.69 -5.45 -3.74
N GLY A 32 -6.80 -6.20 -3.60
CA GLY A 32 -6.78 -7.62 -3.27
C GLY A 32 -7.01 -7.94 -1.79
N GLY A 33 -6.85 -6.97 -0.88
CA GLY A 33 -7.02 -7.21 0.56
C GLY A 33 -8.42 -7.67 0.95
N ASN A 34 -9.45 -7.06 0.36
CA ASN A 34 -10.84 -7.48 0.59
C ASN A 34 -11.12 -8.87 0.01
N ASP A 35 -10.48 -9.22 -1.11
CA ASP A 35 -10.64 -10.52 -1.73
C ASP A 35 -10.04 -11.60 -0.81
N VAL A 36 -8.80 -11.44 -0.37
CA VAL A 36 -8.12 -12.36 0.56
C VAL A 36 -8.86 -12.49 1.89
N ARG A 37 -9.47 -11.41 2.38
CA ARG A 37 -10.26 -11.39 3.62
C ARG A 37 -11.46 -12.34 3.56
N THR A 38 -12.02 -12.65 2.40
CA THR A 38 -13.12 -13.62 2.27
C THR A 38 -12.71 -15.04 2.65
N GLY A 39 -11.40 -15.34 2.62
CA GLY A 39 -10.88 -16.68 2.87
C GLY A 39 -11.09 -17.66 1.71
N ASP A 40 -11.60 -17.20 0.57
CA ASP A 40 -11.85 -18.04 -0.62
C ASP A 40 -10.58 -18.15 -1.47
N PRO A 41 -9.98 -19.35 -1.66
CA PRO A 41 -8.82 -19.52 -2.53
C PRO A 41 -9.06 -19.13 -4.00
N ALA A 42 -10.32 -19.11 -4.46
CA ALA A 42 -10.65 -18.72 -5.83
C ALA A 42 -10.28 -17.25 -6.13
N VAL A 43 -10.11 -16.39 -5.10
CA VAL A 43 -9.67 -15.02 -5.28
C VAL A 43 -8.29 -14.92 -5.95
N LEU A 44 -7.42 -15.91 -5.73
CA LEU A 44 -6.09 -15.97 -6.32
C LEU A 44 -6.10 -16.09 -7.85
N THR A 45 -7.19 -16.59 -8.43
CA THR A 45 -7.33 -16.73 -9.89
C THR A 45 -7.75 -15.46 -10.61
N ASN A 46 -8.30 -14.47 -9.88
CA ASN A 46 -8.88 -13.26 -10.45
C ASN A 46 -8.19 -11.97 -10.00
N SER A 47 -7.80 -11.89 -8.73
CA SER A 47 -7.38 -10.61 -8.14
C SER A 47 -6.07 -10.10 -8.72
N VAL A 48 -5.05 -10.95 -8.89
CA VAL A 48 -3.79 -10.54 -9.53
C VAL A 48 -3.96 -10.25 -11.02
N PRO A 49 -4.66 -11.07 -11.83
CA PRO A 49 -5.01 -10.71 -13.21
C PRO A 49 -5.75 -9.38 -13.35
N ASN A 50 -6.64 -9.04 -12.42
CA ASN A 50 -7.31 -7.74 -12.43
C ASN A 50 -6.32 -6.57 -12.23
N ILE A 51 -5.34 -6.71 -11.32
CA ILE A 51 -4.28 -5.71 -11.15
C ILE A 51 -3.42 -5.59 -12.42
N VAL A 52 -3.07 -6.70 -13.05
CA VAL A 52 -2.35 -6.73 -14.33
C VAL A 52 -3.11 -5.97 -15.41
N ASN A 53 -4.42 -6.22 -15.54
CA ASN A 53 -5.27 -5.54 -16.52
C ASN A 53 -5.37 -4.03 -16.24
N ILE A 54 -5.45 -3.62 -14.97
CA ILE A 54 -5.47 -2.21 -14.56
C ILE A 54 -4.17 -1.50 -14.94
N ILE A 55 -3.01 -2.09 -14.60
CA ILE A 55 -1.70 -1.51 -14.95
C ILE A 55 -1.56 -1.44 -16.46
N SER A 56 -1.96 -2.48 -17.19
CA SER A 56 -1.91 -2.51 -18.66
C SER A 56 -2.79 -1.45 -19.30
N ALA A 57 -4.00 -1.23 -18.76
CA ALA A 57 -4.91 -0.18 -19.25
C ALA A 57 -4.34 1.22 -19.00
N LEU A 58 -3.78 1.47 -17.81
CA LEU A 58 -3.12 2.74 -17.50
C LEU A 58 -1.88 2.97 -18.37
N ALA A 59 -1.06 1.94 -18.59
CA ALA A 59 0.11 2.00 -19.46
C ALA A 59 -0.28 2.28 -20.91
N ALA A 60 -1.33 1.63 -21.42
CA ALA A 60 -1.87 1.90 -22.75
C ALA A 60 -2.40 3.34 -22.91
N ALA A 61 -2.86 3.95 -21.80
CA ALA A 61 -3.28 5.34 -21.75
C ALA A 61 -2.10 6.33 -21.62
N GLY A 62 -0.85 5.86 -21.41
CA GLY A 62 0.36 6.70 -21.32
C GLY A 62 1.06 6.71 -19.96
N ALA A 63 0.54 6.04 -18.93
CA ALA A 63 1.21 5.95 -17.64
C ALA A 63 2.53 5.17 -17.75
N THR A 64 3.59 5.67 -17.11
CA THR A 64 4.93 5.07 -17.18
C THR A 64 5.48 4.66 -15.83
N ASN A 65 4.99 5.22 -14.71
CA ASN A 65 5.52 4.98 -13.38
C ASN A 65 4.44 4.46 -12.43
N PHE A 66 4.71 3.35 -11.81
CA PHE A 66 3.78 2.66 -10.92
C PHE A 66 4.42 2.35 -9.57
N LEU A 67 3.63 2.48 -8.50
CA LEU A 67 3.90 1.91 -7.18
C LEU A 67 2.84 0.83 -6.93
N VAL A 68 3.29 -0.40 -6.73
CA VAL A 68 2.39 -1.55 -6.54
C VAL A 68 2.67 -2.16 -5.17
N PRO A 69 1.92 -1.74 -4.13
CA PRO A 69 2.01 -2.37 -2.82
C PRO A 69 1.47 -3.81 -2.86
N ASN A 70 2.19 -4.72 -2.22
CA ASN A 70 1.66 -6.04 -1.95
C ASN A 70 0.67 -6.02 -0.76
N LEU A 71 0.07 -7.16 -0.42
CA LEU A 71 -0.82 -7.26 0.73
C LEU A 71 -0.02 -7.38 2.02
N PRO A 72 -0.45 -6.69 3.10
CA PRO A 72 0.01 -7.00 4.44
C PRO A 72 -0.37 -8.43 4.83
N ASN A 73 0.19 -8.95 5.91
CA ASN A 73 -0.27 -10.22 6.48
C ASN A 73 -1.68 -10.04 7.06
N ILE A 74 -2.71 -10.40 6.30
CA ILE A 74 -4.11 -10.29 6.71
C ILE A 74 -4.41 -11.15 7.95
N GLY A 75 -3.66 -12.26 8.15
CA GLY A 75 -3.77 -13.07 9.36
C GLY A 75 -3.42 -12.34 10.66
N LEU A 76 -2.72 -11.20 10.60
CA LEU A 76 -2.40 -10.39 11.78
C LEU A 76 -3.50 -9.38 12.16
N THR A 77 -4.52 -9.22 11.33
CA THR A 77 -5.61 -8.30 11.62
C THR A 77 -6.45 -8.76 12.82
N PRO A 78 -7.00 -7.85 13.62
CA PRO A 78 -7.86 -8.20 14.73
C PRO A 78 -9.05 -9.09 14.36
N GLU A 79 -9.59 -8.91 13.14
CA GLU A 79 -10.70 -9.72 12.62
C GLU A 79 -10.26 -11.16 12.36
N ALA A 80 -9.11 -11.37 11.72
CA ALA A 80 -8.59 -12.73 11.49
C ALA A 80 -8.23 -13.43 12.80
N GLN A 81 -7.64 -12.69 13.75
CA GLN A 81 -7.31 -13.20 15.09
C GLN A 81 -8.58 -13.64 15.86
N ALA A 82 -9.65 -12.86 15.77
CA ALA A 82 -10.94 -13.21 16.37
C ALA A 82 -11.58 -14.47 15.73
N GLY A 83 -11.27 -14.76 14.48
CA GLY A 83 -11.70 -15.97 13.76
C GLY A 83 -10.95 -17.25 14.19
N GLY A 84 -9.89 -17.11 14.97
CA GLY A 84 -9.11 -18.23 15.52
C GLY A 84 -8.00 -18.74 14.60
N PRO A 85 -7.23 -19.76 15.07
CA PRO A 85 -5.99 -20.18 14.42
C PRO A 85 -6.12 -20.61 12.96
N ALA A 86 -7.23 -21.25 12.59
CA ALA A 86 -7.47 -21.70 11.21
C ALA A 86 -7.68 -20.51 10.27
N VAL A 87 -8.41 -19.46 10.70
CA VAL A 87 -8.61 -18.24 9.91
C VAL A 87 -7.29 -17.48 9.77
N VAL A 88 -6.53 -17.36 10.85
CA VAL A 88 -5.18 -16.74 10.84
C VAL A 88 -4.26 -17.43 9.83
N ALA A 89 -4.18 -18.77 9.90
CA ALA A 89 -3.33 -19.54 9.00
C ALA A 89 -3.78 -19.40 7.52
N GLY A 90 -5.09 -19.49 7.27
CA GLY A 90 -5.67 -19.34 5.93
C GLY A 90 -5.41 -17.95 5.34
N ALA A 91 -5.69 -16.90 6.09
CA ALA A 91 -5.46 -15.52 5.65
C ALA A 91 -3.98 -15.22 5.41
N THR A 92 -3.08 -15.73 6.28
CA THR A 92 -1.63 -15.62 6.08
C THR A 92 -1.19 -16.34 4.80
N PHE A 93 -1.64 -17.57 4.59
CA PHE A 93 -1.34 -18.36 3.38
C PHE A 93 -1.80 -17.63 2.11
N LEU A 94 -3.03 -17.13 2.10
CA LEU A 94 -3.59 -16.40 0.96
C LEU A 94 -2.80 -15.10 0.69
N SER A 95 -2.41 -14.36 1.73
CA SER A 95 -1.59 -13.15 1.59
C SER A 95 -0.23 -13.47 0.95
N VAL A 96 0.46 -14.49 1.43
CA VAL A 96 1.77 -14.90 0.90
C VAL A 96 1.65 -15.37 -0.55
N THR A 97 0.63 -16.18 -0.86
CA THR A 97 0.42 -16.71 -2.23
C THR A 97 0.08 -15.59 -3.20
N PHE A 98 -0.83 -14.68 -2.81
CA PHE A 98 -1.16 -13.49 -3.61
C PHE A 98 0.09 -12.64 -3.89
N ASN A 99 0.89 -12.37 -2.87
CA ASN A 99 2.10 -11.54 -3.00
C ASN A 99 3.14 -12.18 -3.92
N GLY A 100 3.30 -13.53 -3.85
CA GLY A 100 4.16 -14.27 -4.77
C GLY A 100 3.69 -14.19 -6.22
N GLN A 101 2.38 -14.31 -6.46
CA GLN A 101 1.81 -14.12 -7.80
C GLN A 101 1.95 -12.68 -8.29
N LEU A 102 1.72 -11.69 -7.43
CA LEU A 102 1.80 -10.28 -7.78
C LEU A 102 3.21 -9.88 -8.21
N ILE A 103 4.25 -10.28 -7.48
CA ILE A 103 5.64 -9.94 -7.83
C ILE A 103 6.07 -10.59 -9.16
N ALA A 104 5.63 -11.82 -9.43
CA ALA A 104 5.87 -12.46 -10.72
C ALA A 104 5.16 -11.71 -11.87
N ALA A 105 3.92 -11.28 -11.65
CA ALA A 105 3.14 -10.53 -12.63
C ALA A 105 3.75 -9.15 -12.92
N THR A 106 4.15 -8.40 -11.89
CA THR A 106 4.80 -7.07 -12.06
C THR A 106 6.13 -7.18 -12.78
N ALA A 107 6.92 -8.24 -12.53
CA ALA A 107 8.14 -8.51 -13.28
C ALA A 107 7.85 -8.73 -14.78
N GLY A 108 6.80 -9.49 -15.10
CA GLY A 108 6.33 -9.68 -16.48
C GLY A 108 5.90 -8.37 -17.15
N LEU A 109 5.16 -7.52 -16.43
CA LEU A 109 4.71 -6.21 -16.95
C LEU A 109 5.88 -5.26 -17.22
N ARG A 110 6.89 -5.20 -16.35
CA ARG A 110 8.11 -4.41 -16.61
C ARG A 110 8.75 -4.79 -17.94
N SER A 111 8.86 -6.10 -18.19
CA SER A 111 9.50 -6.61 -19.41
C SER A 111 8.63 -6.40 -20.65
N SER A 112 7.31 -6.57 -20.56
CA SER A 112 6.42 -6.54 -21.73
C SER A 112 5.97 -5.14 -22.12
N LEU A 113 5.79 -4.23 -21.14
CA LEU A 113 5.27 -2.88 -21.37
C LEU A 113 6.36 -1.80 -21.32
N GLY A 114 7.57 -2.11 -20.83
CA GLY A 114 8.64 -1.12 -20.66
C GLY A 114 8.34 -0.02 -19.63
N VAL A 115 7.45 -0.30 -18.67
CA VAL A 115 7.06 0.63 -17.60
C VAL A 115 7.91 0.45 -16.35
N ASN A 116 8.06 1.52 -15.58
CA ASN A 116 8.70 1.48 -14.28
C ASN A 116 7.67 1.06 -13.22
N ILE A 117 7.91 -0.07 -12.54
CA ILE A 117 7.07 -0.54 -11.43
C ILE A 117 7.94 -0.70 -10.19
N ILE A 118 7.57 -0.03 -9.12
CA ILE A 118 8.16 -0.18 -7.79
C ILE A 118 7.24 -1.11 -7.01
N ASP A 119 7.75 -2.29 -6.63
CA ASP A 119 7.05 -3.17 -5.70
C ASP A 119 7.27 -2.66 -4.27
N LEU A 120 6.19 -2.44 -3.52
CA LEU A 120 6.26 -2.02 -2.12
C LEU A 120 5.88 -3.19 -1.22
N ASP A 121 6.81 -3.66 -0.39
CA ASP A 121 6.60 -4.82 0.48
C ASP A 121 5.89 -4.44 1.78
N VAL A 122 4.56 -4.28 1.70
CA VAL A 122 3.70 -3.98 2.85
C VAL A 122 3.58 -5.19 3.79
N TYR A 123 3.80 -6.42 3.28
CA TYR A 123 3.84 -7.62 4.12
C TYR A 123 4.99 -7.56 5.12
N ALA A 124 6.21 -7.33 4.63
CA ALA A 124 7.38 -7.17 5.48
C ALA A 124 7.27 -5.93 6.37
N PHE A 125 6.74 -4.82 5.84
CA PHE A 125 6.50 -3.59 6.61
C PHE A 125 5.63 -3.85 7.84
N LEU A 126 4.45 -4.49 7.71
CA LEU A 126 3.55 -4.73 8.83
C LEU A 126 4.20 -5.67 9.87
N ASN A 127 4.84 -6.76 9.43
CA ASN A 127 5.53 -7.68 10.32
C ASN A 127 6.65 -6.95 11.11
N THR A 128 7.44 -6.12 10.43
CA THR A 128 8.52 -5.35 11.06
C THR A 128 7.98 -4.29 12.03
N THR A 129 6.90 -3.62 11.67
CA THR A 129 6.23 -2.63 12.52
C THR A 129 5.74 -3.27 13.82
N ILE A 130 5.11 -4.44 13.73
CA ILE A 130 4.65 -5.19 14.92
C ILE A 130 5.84 -5.66 15.76
N ALA A 131 6.88 -6.20 15.14
CA ALA A 131 8.08 -6.67 15.85
C ALA A 131 8.82 -5.55 16.60
N ASN A 132 8.77 -4.31 16.08
CA ASN A 132 9.44 -3.14 16.65
C ASN A 132 8.47 -2.15 17.30
N ALA A 133 7.25 -2.55 17.60
CA ALA A 133 6.16 -1.68 18.04
C ALA A 133 6.54 -0.76 19.21
N GLY A 134 7.23 -1.28 20.22
CA GLY A 134 7.65 -0.52 21.39
C GLY A 134 8.59 0.65 21.06
N ALA A 135 9.52 0.47 20.11
CA ALA A 135 10.41 1.54 19.65
C ALA A 135 9.65 2.63 18.84
N LEU A 136 8.48 2.30 18.31
CA LEU A 136 7.61 3.19 17.56
C LEU A 136 6.52 3.85 18.44
N GLY A 137 6.53 3.61 19.75
CA GLY A 137 5.51 4.12 20.68
C GLY A 137 4.17 3.39 20.57
N ILE A 138 4.13 2.23 19.93
CA ILE A 138 2.93 1.39 19.77
C ILE A 138 2.94 0.35 20.89
N THR A 139 1.87 0.31 21.69
CA THR A 139 1.71 -0.63 22.82
C THR A 139 0.69 -1.73 22.53
N ASN A 140 -0.14 -1.56 21.49
CA ASN A 140 -1.16 -2.53 21.10
C ASN A 140 -1.06 -2.89 19.61
N THR A 141 -0.67 -4.13 19.35
CA THR A 141 -0.43 -4.66 17.99
C THR A 141 -1.49 -5.67 17.54
N THR A 142 -2.42 -6.07 18.40
CA THR A 142 -3.41 -7.14 18.14
C THR A 142 -4.85 -6.69 18.28
N GLY A 143 -5.09 -5.67 19.11
CA GLY A 143 -6.43 -5.13 19.37
C GLY A 143 -6.80 -4.02 18.38
N ARG A 144 -8.10 -3.75 18.32
CA ARG A 144 -8.66 -2.59 17.60
C ARG A 144 -8.89 -1.42 18.55
N CYS A 145 -8.60 -0.20 18.10
CA CYS A 145 -8.85 1.02 18.84
C CYS A 145 -10.34 1.43 18.81
N TYR A 146 -11.02 1.19 17.69
CA TYR A 146 -12.44 1.48 17.50
C TYR A 146 -13.28 0.19 17.58
N SER A 147 -14.28 0.17 18.46
CA SER A 147 -15.11 -1.01 18.72
C SER A 147 -16.35 -1.14 17.82
N GLY A 148 -16.62 -0.17 16.97
CA GLY A 148 -17.76 -0.18 16.05
C GLY A 148 -17.59 -1.15 14.88
N THR A 149 -18.50 -1.07 13.90
CA THR A 149 -18.48 -1.95 12.73
C THR A 149 -17.28 -1.65 11.83
N THR A 150 -16.49 -2.68 11.53
CA THR A 150 -15.31 -2.60 10.66
C THR A 150 -15.65 -2.01 9.29
N GLY A 151 -14.93 -0.97 8.90
CA GLY A 151 -15.02 -0.35 7.58
C GLY A 151 -16.23 0.53 7.31
N ILE A 152 -17.25 0.53 8.18
CA ILE A 152 -18.50 1.27 7.96
C ILE A 152 -18.60 2.47 8.92
N GLY A 153 -17.95 2.36 10.09
CA GLY A 153 -18.17 3.31 11.17
C GLY A 153 -19.52 3.03 11.89
N GLY A 154 -20.09 4.03 12.53
CA GLY A 154 -21.33 3.90 13.29
C GLY A 154 -21.11 3.94 14.79
N PRO A 155 -22.08 3.54 15.61
CA PRO A 155 -21.93 3.56 17.07
C PRO A 155 -20.80 2.64 17.53
N GLY A 156 -19.90 3.19 18.34
CA GLY A 156 -18.75 2.47 18.88
C GLY A 156 -17.94 3.38 19.79
N THR A 157 -17.00 2.79 20.53
CA THR A 157 -16.08 3.52 21.40
C THR A 157 -14.70 3.56 20.75
N VAL A 158 -14.00 4.66 20.96
CA VAL A 158 -12.60 4.84 20.57
C VAL A 158 -11.74 4.65 21.80
N CYS A 159 -10.60 3.96 21.65
CA CYS A 159 -9.60 3.83 22.71
C CYS A 159 -9.05 5.20 23.13
N ALA A 160 -8.46 5.29 24.34
CA ALA A 160 -7.95 6.56 24.87
C ALA A 160 -6.79 7.12 24.02
N ASN A 161 -5.89 6.27 23.53
CA ASN A 161 -4.69 6.64 22.79
C ASN A 161 -4.61 5.94 21.43
N PRO A 162 -5.27 6.43 20.36
CA PRO A 162 -5.27 5.78 19.04
C PRO A 162 -3.88 5.60 18.43
N ASN A 163 -2.94 6.48 18.73
CA ASN A 163 -1.57 6.43 18.22
C ASN A 163 -0.75 5.27 18.78
N GLU A 164 -1.20 4.64 19.87
CA GLU A 164 -0.56 3.48 20.47
C GLU A 164 -1.04 2.15 19.87
N TYR A 165 -1.95 2.17 18.89
CA TYR A 165 -2.49 1.00 18.23
C TYR A 165 -2.03 0.87 16.79
N VAL A 166 -1.76 -0.37 16.33
CA VAL A 166 -1.58 -0.65 14.91
C VAL A 166 -2.91 -0.53 14.16
N PHE A 167 -3.97 -1.13 14.73
CA PHE A 167 -5.26 -1.24 14.06
C PHE A 167 -6.30 -0.29 14.64
N TRP A 168 -6.96 0.44 13.72
CA TRP A 168 -8.11 1.28 14.05
C TRP A 168 -9.35 0.45 14.36
N ASP A 169 -9.72 -0.44 13.45
CA ASP A 169 -10.85 -1.36 13.57
C ASP A 169 -10.41 -2.82 13.35
N GLY A 170 -11.31 -3.70 12.88
CA GLY A 170 -11.00 -5.10 12.65
C GLY A 170 -9.92 -5.35 11.59
N ILE A 171 -9.69 -4.40 10.65
CA ILE A 171 -8.79 -4.60 9.51
C ILE A 171 -7.95 -3.38 9.15
N HIS A 172 -8.43 -2.15 9.42
CA HIS A 172 -7.76 -0.94 8.97
C HIS A 172 -6.69 -0.49 9.96
N PRO A 173 -5.54 0.01 9.47
CA PRO A 173 -4.53 0.63 10.31
C PRO A 173 -5.03 1.95 10.93
N THR A 174 -4.43 2.35 12.06
CA THR A 174 -4.61 3.70 12.63
C THR A 174 -3.94 4.77 11.76
N ALA A 175 -4.23 6.04 12.05
CA ALA A 175 -3.54 7.16 11.42
C ALA A 175 -2.01 7.11 11.66
N ALA A 176 -1.57 6.70 12.86
CA ALA A 176 -0.16 6.53 13.18
C ALA A 176 0.48 5.43 12.32
N ALA A 177 -0.16 4.27 12.19
CA ALA A 177 0.33 3.18 11.35
C ALA A 177 0.32 3.57 9.85
N HIS A 178 -0.66 4.34 9.38
CA HIS A 178 -0.67 4.90 8.02
C HIS A 178 0.48 5.89 7.80
N ALA A 179 0.82 6.73 8.78
CA ALA A 179 1.95 7.65 8.67
C ALA A 179 3.29 6.88 8.55
N LEU A 180 3.47 5.80 9.30
CA LEU A 180 4.64 4.93 9.16
C LEU A 180 4.71 4.30 7.77
N LEU A 181 3.58 3.80 7.25
CA LEU A 181 3.50 3.23 5.90
C LEU A 181 3.78 4.29 4.83
N GLY A 182 3.27 5.52 5.00
CA GLY A 182 3.54 6.64 4.10
C GLY A 182 5.03 6.99 4.02
N ASN A 183 5.71 7.02 5.17
CA ASN A 183 7.16 7.23 5.24
C ASN A 183 7.94 6.09 4.55
N TYR A 184 7.52 4.84 4.78
CA TYR A 184 8.09 3.68 4.11
C TYR A 184 7.91 3.74 2.59
N ALA A 185 6.70 4.05 2.12
CA ALA A 185 6.41 4.21 0.70
C ALA A 185 7.23 5.34 0.07
N SER A 186 7.34 6.49 0.75
CA SER A 186 8.15 7.62 0.27
C SER A 186 9.63 7.25 0.12
N SER A 187 10.17 6.43 1.04
CA SER A 187 11.57 5.99 0.97
C SER A 187 11.84 5.01 -0.17
N ALA A 188 10.81 4.30 -0.65
CA ALA A 188 10.91 3.38 -1.77
C ALA A 188 10.88 4.09 -3.14
N ILE A 189 10.40 5.34 -3.19
CA ILE A 189 10.30 6.12 -4.43
C ILE A 189 11.64 6.81 -4.70
N PRO A 190 12.33 6.52 -5.83
CA PRO A 190 13.59 7.18 -6.15
C PRO A 190 13.43 8.69 -6.27
N VAL A 191 14.19 9.45 -5.49
CA VAL A 191 14.26 10.91 -5.66
C VAL A 191 15.03 11.20 -6.94
N PRO A 192 14.49 11.99 -7.87
CA PRO A 192 15.21 12.35 -9.09
C PRO A 192 16.58 12.95 -8.78
N ALA A 193 17.62 12.52 -9.51
CA ALA A 193 18.97 13.02 -9.33
C ALA A 193 19.07 14.55 -9.37
N ALA A 194 18.18 15.21 -10.13
CA ALA A 194 18.05 16.66 -10.17
C ALA A 194 17.77 17.31 -8.81
N ALA A 195 17.04 16.64 -7.91
CA ALA A 195 16.80 17.14 -6.56
C ALA A 195 18.09 17.18 -5.73
N TRP A 196 18.94 16.17 -5.84
CA TRP A 196 20.25 16.13 -5.19
C TRP A 196 21.21 17.17 -5.76
N LEU A 197 21.20 17.39 -7.10
CA LEU A 197 21.96 18.45 -7.75
C LEU A 197 21.51 19.84 -7.30
N PHE A 198 20.19 20.04 -7.14
CA PHE A 198 19.65 21.31 -6.63
C PHE A 198 20.08 21.59 -5.21
N VAL A 199 19.97 20.61 -4.31
CA VAL A 199 20.40 20.74 -2.90
C VAL A 199 21.90 21.00 -2.80
N SER A 200 22.71 20.26 -3.57
CA SER A 200 24.16 20.45 -3.58
C SER A 200 24.55 21.80 -4.20
N GLY A 201 23.85 22.27 -5.21
CA GLY A 201 24.03 23.61 -5.80
C GLY A 201 23.76 24.73 -4.80
N ILE A 202 22.67 24.65 -4.05
CA ILE A 202 22.34 25.61 -2.98
C ILE A 202 23.41 25.59 -1.88
N ALA A 203 23.84 24.42 -1.45
CA ALA A 203 24.89 24.26 -0.44
C ALA A 203 26.22 24.87 -0.91
N ALA A 204 26.61 24.65 -2.15
CA ALA A 204 27.81 25.23 -2.74
C ALA A 204 27.74 26.77 -2.82
N LEU A 205 26.61 27.32 -3.24
CA LEU A 205 26.37 28.78 -3.26
C LEU A 205 26.43 29.39 -1.86
N GLY A 206 25.88 28.72 -0.85
CA GLY A 206 25.94 29.13 0.54
C GLY A 206 27.38 29.14 1.10
N ALA A 207 28.18 28.14 0.73
CA ALA A 207 29.60 28.06 1.11
C ALA A 207 30.46 29.15 0.44
N LEU A 208 30.19 29.47 -0.83
CA LEU A 208 30.88 30.56 -1.54
C LEU A 208 30.55 31.94 -0.93
N ARG A 209 29.29 32.15 -0.55
CA ARG A 209 28.87 33.41 0.09
C ARG A 209 29.54 33.65 1.45
N ARG A 210 29.81 32.59 2.23
CA ARG A 210 30.53 32.67 3.52
C ARG A 210 32.01 32.97 3.36
N LYS A 211 32.63 32.70 2.22
CA LYS A 211 34.05 33.03 1.94
C LYS A 211 34.22 34.43 1.40
N ALA A 212 33.17 35.10 0.95
CA ALA A 212 33.20 36.43 0.38
C ALA A 212 32.80 37.54 1.38
N ALA A 213 32.42 37.16 2.60
CA ALA A 213 32.16 38.03 3.75
C ALA A 213 33.27 37.91 4.79
#